data_ad7bac37b00e16cf645a6843d1b06d06
#
_entry.id   ad7bac37b00e16cf645a6843d1b06d06
#
_cell.length_a   1.000
_cell.length_b   1.000
_cell.length_c   1.000
_cell.angle_alpha   90.00
_cell.angle_beta   90.00
_cell.angle_gamma   90.00
#
_symmetry.space_group_name_H-M   'P 1'
#
loop_
_entity.id
_entity.type
_entity.pdbx_description
1 polymer ?
#
loop_
_entity_poly.entity_id
_entity_poly.type
_entity_poly.pdbx_seq_one_letter_code
_entity_poly.pdbx_strand_id
1 'polypeptide(L)'
;MRQIQTDRLIIRPLLIADHDELQEILLDPQVVRYTRYRDLKTPENFDNVFATHFLETPFAFGIETKIDHKLIGFYEFHPEATTGVLTYALSQSAWGQGFVAEVGTAMMAYGFEVLNFERIEAHYASHNPRSGKVMAKMGMRDLGSFGISVSPHTGEVREVMAYELTREDWLLNGSQQQAV
;
A
#
# COMPACT_ATOMS: atom_id res chain seq x y z
N MET A 1 0.70 6.24 16.30
CA MET A 1 -0.52 6.43 15.50
C MET A 1 -1.71 5.79 16.22
N ARG A 2 -2.91 6.40 16.16
CA ARG A 2 -4.13 5.70 16.57
C ARG A 2 -4.52 4.69 15.48
N GLN A 3 -5.06 3.55 15.92
CA GLN A 3 -5.66 2.56 15.04
C GLN A 3 -6.79 3.18 14.21
N ILE A 4 -6.81 2.90 12.90
CA ILE A 4 -7.92 3.27 12.00
C ILE A 4 -8.79 2.04 11.80
N GLN A 5 -10.10 2.22 11.83
CA GLN A 5 -11.06 1.14 11.61
C GLN A 5 -11.93 1.46 10.40
N THR A 6 -12.10 0.48 9.54
CA THR A 6 -13.08 0.46 8.46
C THR A 6 -14.23 -0.49 8.81
N ASP A 7 -15.09 -0.82 7.88
CA ASP A 7 -16.19 -1.77 8.14
C ASP A 7 -15.68 -3.16 8.53
N ARG A 8 -14.66 -3.67 7.83
CA ARG A 8 -14.17 -5.05 7.98
C ARG A 8 -12.75 -5.15 8.54
N LEU A 9 -12.00 -4.04 8.54
CA LEU A 9 -10.56 -4.06 8.76
C LEU A 9 -10.13 -3.11 9.89
N ILE A 10 -8.96 -3.42 10.42
CA ILE A 10 -8.21 -2.62 11.37
C ILE A 10 -6.86 -2.30 10.73
N ILE A 11 -6.51 -1.02 10.66
CA ILE A 11 -5.22 -0.55 10.17
C ILE A 11 -4.46 0.00 11.38
N ARG A 12 -3.31 -0.58 11.66
CA ARG A 12 -2.53 -0.27 12.87
C ARG A 12 -1.03 -0.36 12.61
N PRO A 13 -0.19 0.23 13.48
CA PRO A 13 1.24 -0.04 13.43
C PRO A 13 1.51 -1.55 13.50
N LEU A 14 2.55 -1.99 12.81
CA LEU A 14 3.03 -3.36 12.91
C LEU A 14 3.64 -3.61 14.29
N LEU A 15 3.47 -4.82 14.81
CA LEU A 15 3.95 -5.29 16.09
C LEU A 15 4.92 -6.45 15.88
N ILE A 16 5.76 -6.72 16.88
CA ILE A 16 6.66 -7.88 16.87
C ILE A 16 5.88 -9.20 16.63
N ALA A 17 4.67 -9.29 17.18
CA ALA A 17 3.81 -10.45 17.01
C ALA A 17 3.31 -10.69 15.57
N ASP A 18 3.41 -9.68 14.70
CA ASP A 18 3.00 -9.80 13.28
C ASP A 18 4.10 -10.44 12.40
N HIS A 19 5.25 -10.76 12.97
CA HIS A 19 6.42 -11.23 12.25
C HIS A 19 6.12 -12.39 11.31
N ASP A 20 5.55 -13.47 11.82
CA ASP A 20 5.34 -14.71 11.06
C ASP A 20 4.31 -14.52 9.93
N GLU A 21 3.20 -13.83 10.22
CA GLU A 21 2.17 -13.56 9.23
C GLU A 21 2.68 -12.61 8.12
N LEU A 22 3.45 -11.58 8.49
CA LEU A 22 4.03 -10.67 7.50
C LEU A 22 5.14 -11.35 6.69
N GLN A 23 5.92 -12.26 7.31
CA GLN A 23 6.92 -13.06 6.62
C GLN A 23 6.28 -13.95 5.54
N GLU A 24 5.20 -14.66 5.87
CA GLU A 24 4.46 -15.47 4.89
C GLU A 24 4.01 -14.62 3.69
N ILE A 25 3.54 -13.40 3.93
CA ILE A 25 3.08 -12.48 2.89
C ILE A 25 4.25 -11.99 2.03
N LEU A 26 5.34 -11.55 2.64
CA LEU A 26 6.46 -10.92 1.95
C LEU A 26 7.46 -11.91 1.34
N LEU A 27 7.42 -13.18 1.72
CA LEU A 27 8.17 -14.24 1.06
C LEU A 27 7.36 -14.98 -0.01
N ASP A 28 6.06 -14.68 -0.16
CA ASP A 28 5.26 -15.23 -1.27
C ASP A 28 5.62 -14.50 -2.58
N PRO A 29 6.25 -15.19 -3.55
CA PRO A 29 6.71 -14.57 -4.79
C PRO A 29 5.55 -14.06 -5.66
N GLN A 30 4.33 -14.54 -5.50
CA GLN A 30 3.18 -14.02 -6.23
C GLN A 30 2.70 -12.70 -5.65
N VAL A 31 2.76 -12.55 -4.32
CA VAL A 31 2.37 -11.33 -3.61
C VAL A 31 3.35 -10.21 -3.91
N VAL A 32 4.65 -10.46 -3.74
CA VAL A 32 5.68 -9.42 -3.87
C VAL A 32 6.12 -9.14 -5.30
N ARG A 33 5.68 -9.92 -6.28
CA ARG A 33 6.11 -9.87 -7.68
C ARG A 33 6.23 -8.45 -8.27
N TYR A 34 5.34 -7.56 -7.88
CA TYR A 34 5.25 -6.20 -8.42
C TYR A 34 5.54 -5.12 -7.37
N THR A 35 5.96 -5.53 -6.17
CA THR A 35 6.33 -4.60 -5.10
C THR A 35 7.84 -4.35 -5.08
N ARG A 36 8.28 -3.38 -4.30
CA ARG A 36 9.69 -3.14 -3.99
C ARG A 36 10.33 -4.27 -3.18
N TYR A 37 9.51 -5.11 -2.52
CA TYR A 37 9.92 -6.23 -1.67
C TYR A 37 10.16 -7.53 -2.43
N ARG A 38 10.05 -7.54 -3.77
CA ARG A 38 10.23 -8.74 -4.62
C ARG A 38 11.58 -9.44 -4.47
N ASP A 39 12.56 -8.74 -3.92
CA ASP A 39 13.92 -9.25 -3.72
C ASP A 39 14.19 -9.74 -2.29
N LEU A 40 13.18 -9.66 -1.39
CA LEU A 40 13.17 -10.35 -0.10
C LEU A 40 12.93 -11.84 -0.33
N LYS A 41 14.00 -12.63 -0.53
CA LYS A 41 13.90 -14.04 -0.93
C LYS A 41 14.17 -15.02 0.20
N THR A 42 14.66 -14.54 1.32
CA THR A 42 15.06 -15.40 2.45
C THR A 42 14.49 -14.85 3.76
N PRO A 43 14.21 -15.73 4.74
CA PRO A 43 13.83 -15.32 6.08
C PRO A 43 14.80 -14.31 6.70
N GLU A 44 16.11 -14.52 6.55
CA GLU A 44 17.13 -13.61 7.11
C GLU A 44 17.03 -12.19 6.54
N ASN A 45 16.79 -12.06 5.23
CA ASN A 45 16.60 -10.74 4.61
C ASN A 45 15.31 -10.08 5.11
N PHE A 46 14.25 -10.88 5.28
CA PHE A 46 13.00 -10.41 5.85
C PHE A 46 13.18 -9.96 7.31
N ASP A 47 13.83 -10.76 8.16
CA ASP A 47 14.05 -10.46 9.57
C ASP A 47 14.77 -9.11 9.75
N ASN A 48 15.79 -8.88 8.93
CA ASN A 48 16.50 -7.60 8.93
C ASN A 48 15.58 -6.43 8.55
N VAL A 49 14.81 -6.55 7.46
CA VAL A 49 13.89 -5.50 7.01
C VAL A 49 12.73 -5.31 8.00
N PHE A 50 12.24 -6.40 8.58
CA PHE A 50 11.20 -6.32 9.60
C PHE A 50 11.64 -5.50 10.81
N ALA A 51 12.83 -5.82 11.37
CA ALA A 51 13.37 -5.15 12.54
C ALA A 51 13.79 -3.70 12.28
N THR A 52 14.45 -3.42 11.14
CA THR A 52 15.07 -2.12 10.87
C THR A 52 14.18 -1.15 10.08
N HIS A 53 13.09 -1.64 9.49
CA HIS A 53 12.18 -0.83 8.70
C HIS A 53 10.75 -0.93 9.20
N PHE A 54 10.10 -2.08 9.14
CA PHE A 54 8.67 -2.19 9.44
C PHE A 54 8.31 -1.84 10.89
N LEU A 55 9.17 -2.13 11.85
CA LEU A 55 8.96 -1.77 13.26
C LEU A 55 9.38 -0.34 13.60
N GLU A 56 10.30 0.25 12.83
CA GLU A 56 10.87 1.56 13.12
C GLU A 56 10.18 2.71 12.37
N THR A 57 9.62 2.44 11.19
CA THR A 57 8.99 3.50 10.40
C THR A 57 7.58 3.84 10.92
N PRO A 58 7.25 5.14 11.06
CA PRO A 58 5.89 5.55 11.40
C PRO A 58 4.91 5.50 10.20
N PHE A 59 5.37 5.04 9.05
CA PHE A 59 4.63 5.09 7.78
C PHE A 59 4.18 3.72 7.27
N ALA A 60 4.55 2.62 7.95
CA ALA A 60 4.10 1.26 7.64
C ALA A 60 3.02 0.79 8.61
N PHE A 61 1.98 0.17 8.07
CA PHE A 61 0.78 -0.24 8.80
C PHE A 61 0.39 -1.66 8.42
N GLY A 62 0.09 -2.48 9.42
CA GLY A 62 -0.54 -3.78 9.23
C GLY A 62 -2.02 -3.63 8.93
N ILE A 63 -2.54 -4.49 8.09
CA ILE A 63 -3.96 -4.63 7.77
C ILE A 63 -4.46 -5.91 8.43
N GLU A 64 -5.32 -5.78 9.41
CA GLU A 64 -5.90 -6.86 10.21
C GLU A 64 -7.39 -6.99 9.93
N THR A 65 -7.91 -8.20 9.84
CA THR A 65 -9.35 -8.44 9.74
C THR A 65 -10.01 -8.33 11.11
N LYS A 66 -11.22 -7.76 11.19
CA LYS A 66 -11.98 -7.67 12.43
C LYS A 66 -12.56 -9.01 12.90
N ILE A 67 -12.77 -9.95 11.96
CA ILE A 67 -13.47 -11.18 12.23
C ILE A 67 -12.63 -12.20 13.01
N ASP A 68 -11.36 -12.30 12.69
CA ASP A 68 -10.45 -13.31 13.26
C ASP A 68 -9.12 -12.72 13.73
N HIS A 69 -8.97 -11.40 13.68
CA HIS A 69 -7.79 -10.66 14.08
C HIS A 69 -6.51 -11.10 13.36
N LYS A 70 -6.64 -11.62 12.14
CA LYS A 70 -5.51 -12.06 11.33
C LYS A 70 -4.91 -10.90 10.55
N LEU A 71 -3.57 -10.79 10.54
CA LEU A 71 -2.86 -9.91 9.63
C LEU A 71 -2.98 -10.45 8.20
N ILE A 72 -3.54 -9.66 7.32
CA ILE A 72 -3.75 -10.04 5.91
C ILE A 72 -2.88 -9.26 4.93
N GLY A 73 -2.11 -8.29 5.40
CA GLY A 73 -1.26 -7.48 4.54
C GLY A 73 -0.69 -6.27 5.24
N PHE A 74 -0.11 -5.40 4.42
CA PHE A 74 0.40 -4.11 4.89
C PHE A 74 0.08 -3.00 3.89
N TYR A 75 0.15 -1.77 4.40
CA TYR A 75 0.05 -0.52 3.65
C TYR A 75 1.15 0.42 4.13
N GLU A 76 1.83 1.07 3.22
CA GLU A 76 2.98 1.90 3.54
C GLU A 76 3.03 3.14 2.68
N PHE A 77 3.40 4.27 3.29
CA PHE A 77 3.80 5.48 2.59
C PHE A 77 5.32 5.62 2.60
N HIS A 78 5.87 6.04 1.49
CA HIS A 78 7.26 6.49 1.35
C HIS A 78 7.24 8.00 1.12
N PRO A 79 7.49 8.81 2.15
CA PRO A 79 7.47 10.27 2.01
C PRO A 79 8.58 10.78 1.12
N GLU A 80 8.22 11.57 0.12
CA GLU A 80 9.12 12.31 -0.76
C GLU A 80 8.71 13.80 -0.75
N ALA A 81 9.35 14.60 0.10
CA ALA A 81 8.92 15.96 0.43
C ALA A 81 7.47 16.01 0.91
N THR A 82 6.56 16.62 0.15
CA THR A 82 5.12 16.70 0.47
C THR A 82 4.29 15.62 -0.23
N THR A 83 4.94 14.67 -0.91
CA THR A 83 4.29 13.55 -1.60
C THR A 83 4.44 12.27 -0.80
N GLY A 84 3.35 11.52 -0.63
CA GLY A 84 3.37 10.17 -0.10
C GLY A 84 3.29 9.14 -1.23
N VAL A 85 4.38 8.44 -1.53
CA VAL A 85 4.35 7.34 -2.51
C VAL A 85 3.93 6.06 -1.79
N LEU A 86 2.84 5.43 -2.24
CA LEU A 86 2.29 4.30 -1.53
C LEU A 86 2.73 2.94 -2.09
N THR A 87 2.88 2.01 -1.17
CA THR A 87 3.07 0.58 -1.44
C THR A 87 2.10 -0.21 -0.58
N TYR A 88 1.51 -1.27 -1.13
CA TYR A 88 0.67 -2.19 -0.38
C TYR A 88 0.75 -3.61 -0.94
N ALA A 89 0.50 -4.58 -0.10
CA ALA A 89 0.29 -5.96 -0.51
C ALA A 89 -0.65 -6.67 0.46
N LEU A 90 -1.42 -7.61 -0.08
CA LEU A 90 -2.27 -8.53 0.70
C LEU A 90 -1.87 -9.96 0.41
N SER A 91 -2.05 -10.85 1.39
CA SER A 91 -2.01 -12.29 1.20
C SER A 91 -2.95 -12.73 0.08
N GLN A 92 -2.62 -13.80 -0.62
CA GLN A 92 -3.45 -14.28 -1.73
C GLN A 92 -4.89 -14.61 -1.31
N SER A 93 -5.08 -15.12 -0.10
CA SER A 93 -6.40 -15.43 0.46
C SER A 93 -7.31 -14.22 0.64
N ALA A 94 -6.72 -13.02 0.74
CA ALA A 94 -7.44 -11.76 0.88
C ALA A 94 -7.73 -11.05 -0.46
N TRP A 95 -7.28 -11.62 -1.60
CA TRP A 95 -7.51 -11.00 -2.90
C TRP A 95 -8.97 -11.08 -3.36
N GLY A 96 -9.37 -10.11 -4.17
CA GLY A 96 -10.71 -10.08 -4.78
C GLY A 96 -11.83 -9.61 -3.85
N GLN A 97 -11.57 -9.40 -2.57
CA GLN A 97 -12.56 -9.03 -1.55
C GLN A 97 -12.78 -7.51 -1.41
N GLY A 98 -12.05 -6.71 -2.17
CA GLY A 98 -12.15 -5.24 -2.12
C GLY A 98 -11.41 -4.58 -0.95
N PHE A 99 -10.69 -5.34 -0.15
CA PHE A 99 -9.98 -4.86 1.05
C PHE A 99 -8.98 -3.73 0.75
N VAL A 100 -8.22 -3.83 -0.35
CA VAL A 100 -7.23 -2.77 -0.68
C VAL A 100 -7.92 -1.44 -0.94
N ALA A 101 -9.06 -1.42 -1.63
CA ALA A 101 -9.78 -0.19 -1.88
C ALA A 101 -10.39 0.39 -0.59
N GLU A 102 -10.90 -0.47 0.30
CA GLU A 102 -11.42 -0.08 1.62
C GLU A 102 -10.33 0.56 2.49
N VAL A 103 -9.18 -0.11 2.62
CA VAL A 103 -8.01 0.42 3.33
C VAL A 103 -7.52 1.70 2.68
N GLY A 104 -7.39 1.69 1.35
CA GLY A 104 -6.87 2.83 0.59
C GLY A 104 -7.70 4.10 0.82
N THR A 105 -9.02 4.02 0.82
CA THR A 105 -9.88 5.17 1.13
C THR A 105 -9.58 5.76 2.51
N ALA A 106 -9.46 4.93 3.52
CA ALA A 106 -9.13 5.38 4.88
C ALA A 106 -7.71 5.95 4.97
N MET A 107 -6.75 5.35 4.24
CA MET A 107 -5.36 5.79 4.24
C MET A 107 -5.15 7.07 3.42
N MET A 108 -5.96 7.35 2.38
CA MET A 108 -5.96 8.66 1.71
C MET A 108 -6.32 9.77 2.69
N ALA A 109 -7.42 9.60 3.45
CA ALA A 109 -7.79 10.56 4.49
C ALA A 109 -6.66 10.75 5.51
N TYR A 110 -6.06 9.67 6.01
CA TYR A 110 -4.95 9.74 6.94
C TYR A 110 -3.73 10.45 6.36
N GLY A 111 -3.38 10.18 5.11
CA GLY A 111 -2.26 10.81 4.41
C GLY A 111 -2.45 12.33 4.27
N PHE A 112 -3.65 12.77 3.93
CA PHE A 112 -3.95 14.19 3.76
C PHE A 112 -4.18 14.93 5.08
N GLU A 113 -4.92 14.35 6.02
CA GLU A 113 -5.33 15.03 7.25
C GLU A 113 -4.27 14.97 8.36
N VAL A 114 -3.55 13.85 8.46
CA VAL A 114 -2.63 13.59 9.58
C VAL A 114 -1.18 13.70 9.16
N LEU A 115 -0.80 13.10 8.02
CA LEU A 115 0.58 13.16 7.53
C LEU A 115 0.86 14.44 6.72
N ASN A 116 -0.18 15.24 6.43
CA ASN A 116 -0.10 16.50 5.70
C ASN A 116 0.53 16.41 4.31
N PHE A 117 0.35 15.29 3.62
CA PHE A 117 0.73 15.21 2.22
C PHE A 117 -0.10 16.19 1.37
N GLU A 118 0.52 16.78 0.37
CA GLU A 118 -0.16 17.56 -0.66
C GLU A 118 -0.60 16.69 -1.83
N ARG A 119 0.10 15.54 -1.98
CA ARG A 119 -0.13 14.56 -3.04
C ARG A 119 0.13 13.15 -2.52
N ILE A 120 -0.64 12.19 -3.01
CA ILE A 120 -0.37 10.77 -2.84
C ILE A 120 -0.24 10.16 -4.22
N GLU A 121 0.85 9.44 -4.45
CA GLU A 121 1.15 8.74 -5.69
C GLU A 121 1.19 7.24 -5.47
N ALA A 122 0.85 6.50 -6.52
CA ALA A 122 0.97 5.05 -6.56
C ALA A 122 1.49 4.62 -7.93
N HIS A 123 2.44 3.69 -7.92
CA HIS A 123 3.05 3.17 -9.15
C HIS A 123 2.76 1.68 -9.30
N TYR A 124 2.55 1.23 -10.55
CA TYR A 124 2.38 -0.18 -10.83
C TYR A 124 2.99 -0.57 -12.18
N ALA A 125 3.39 -1.84 -12.31
CA ALA A 125 3.85 -2.36 -13.61
C ALA A 125 2.66 -2.48 -14.57
N SER A 126 2.80 -2.04 -15.82
CA SER A 126 1.74 -2.10 -16.85
C SER A 126 1.11 -3.50 -17.01
N HIS A 127 1.90 -4.55 -16.72
CA HIS A 127 1.44 -5.94 -16.71
C HIS A 127 0.57 -6.32 -15.48
N ASN A 128 0.35 -5.39 -14.53
CA ASN A 128 -0.51 -5.58 -13.37
C ASN A 128 -1.75 -4.66 -13.41
N PRO A 129 -2.67 -4.83 -14.36
CA PRO A 129 -3.82 -3.94 -14.50
C PRO A 129 -4.79 -3.97 -13.31
N ARG A 130 -4.69 -4.99 -12.44
CA ARG A 130 -5.49 -5.07 -11.20
C ARG A 130 -5.14 -3.93 -10.25
N SER A 131 -3.86 -3.59 -10.15
CA SER A 131 -3.38 -2.49 -9.28
C SER A 131 -3.94 -1.14 -9.75
N GLY A 132 -3.89 -0.84 -11.06
CA GLY A 132 -4.49 0.38 -11.61
C GLY A 132 -5.99 0.50 -11.33
N LYS A 133 -6.75 -0.62 -11.45
CA LYS A 133 -8.19 -0.65 -11.10
C LYS A 133 -8.44 -0.35 -9.62
N VAL A 134 -7.55 -0.78 -8.73
CA VAL A 134 -7.67 -0.48 -7.30
C VAL A 134 -7.38 0.99 -7.06
N MET A 135 -6.33 1.55 -7.66
CA MET A 135 -5.98 2.97 -7.55
C MET A 135 -7.11 3.88 -8.04
N ALA A 136 -7.74 3.53 -9.17
CA ALA A 136 -8.92 4.24 -9.66
C ALA A 136 -10.10 4.18 -8.66
N LYS A 137 -10.32 3.04 -7.98
CA LYS A 137 -11.35 2.92 -6.93
C LYS A 137 -11.06 3.75 -5.68
N MET A 138 -9.79 4.05 -5.42
CA MET A 138 -9.39 4.96 -4.34
C MET A 138 -9.53 6.44 -4.72
N GLY A 139 -10.07 6.75 -5.91
CA GLY A 139 -10.27 8.12 -6.41
C GLY A 139 -9.02 8.74 -7.03
N MET A 140 -7.98 7.94 -7.27
CA MET A 140 -6.75 8.43 -7.88
C MET A 140 -6.92 8.61 -9.39
N ARG A 141 -6.28 9.62 -9.96
CA ARG A 141 -6.25 9.94 -11.39
C ARG A 141 -5.11 9.21 -12.08
N ASP A 142 -5.38 8.61 -13.23
CA ASP A 142 -4.35 7.98 -14.07
C ASP A 142 -3.47 9.04 -14.74
N LEU A 143 -2.16 8.92 -14.58
CA LEU A 143 -1.15 9.77 -15.21
C LEU A 143 -0.53 9.12 -16.47
N GLY A 144 -0.88 7.86 -16.75
CA GLY A 144 -0.28 7.10 -17.84
C GLY A 144 1.10 6.55 -17.51
N SER A 145 1.96 6.46 -18.52
CA SER A 145 3.31 5.92 -18.36
C SER A 145 4.20 6.89 -17.57
N PHE A 146 4.77 6.39 -16.48
CA PHE A 146 5.70 7.13 -15.61
C PHE A 146 7.16 6.92 -16.02
N GLY A 147 7.46 5.78 -16.65
CA GLY A 147 8.81 5.44 -17.07
C GLY A 147 9.05 3.94 -17.11
N ILE A 148 10.30 3.57 -16.99
CA ILE A 148 10.77 2.18 -17.07
C ILE A 148 11.50 1.83 -15.79
N SER A 149 11.15 0.70 -15.19
CA SER A 149 11.88 0.08 -14.08
C SER A 149 12.65 -1.13 -14.59
N VAL A 150 13.93 -1.21 -14.24
CA VAL A 150 14.79 -2.35 -14.54
C VAL A 150 15.11 -3.09 -13.26
N SER A 151 14.86 -4.40 -13.21
CA SER A 151 15.26 -5.22 -12.06
C SER A 151 16.77 -5.29 -11.97
N PRO A 152 17.39 -4.90 -10.84
CA PRO A 152 18.84 -4.98 -10.68
C PRO A 152 19.36 -6.42 -10.66
N HIS A 153 18.49 -7.40 -10.33
CA HIS A 153 18.88 -8.80 -10.19
C HIS A 153 18.63 -9.63 -11.45
N THR A 154 17.60 -9.31 -12.23
CA THR A 154 17.20 -10.11 -13.40
C THR A 154 17.38 -9.38 -14.72
N GLY A 155 17.59 -8.06 -14.70
CA GLY A 155 17.59 -7.22 -15.90
C GLY A 155 16.19 -7.06 -16.53
N GLU A 156 15.14 -7.59 -15.92
CA GLU A 156 13.78 -7.48 -16.44
C GLU A 156 13.35 -6.02 -16.52
N VAL A 157 12.91 -5.62 -17.71
CA VAL A 157 12.44 -4.26 -17.99
C VAL A 157 10.92 -4.25 -17.89
N ARG A 158 10.38 -3.29 -17.13
CA ARG A 158 8.95 -3.10 -16.96
C ARG A 158 8.57 -1.65 -17.16
N GLU A 159 7.54 -1.43 -17.96
CA GLU A 159 6.89 -0.13 -17.99
C GLU A 159 6.13 0.09 -16.69
N VAL A 160 6.31 1.27 -16.12
CA VAL A 160 5.68 1.71 -14.87
C VAL A 160 4.61 2.72 -15.20
N MET A 161 3.42 2.49 -14.69
CA MET A 161 2.28 3.39 -14.75
C MET A 161 2.13 4.11 -13.42
N ALA A 162 1.62 5.34 -13.43
CA ALA A 162 1.39 6.12 -12.23
C ALA A 162 -0.06 6.57 -12.09
N TYR A 163 -0.48 6.64 -10.84
CA TYR A 163 -1.72 7.29 -10.41
C TYR A 163 -1.39 8.32 -9.34
N GLU A 164 -2.19 9.38 -9.27
CA GLU A 164 -2.09 10.38 -8.21
C GLU A 164 -3.46 10.77 -7.66
N LEU A 165 -3.46 11.26 -6.44
CA LEU A 165 -4.55 12.01 -5.85
C LEU A 165 -3.94 13.23 -5.15
N THR A 166 -4.38 14.42 -5.53
CA THR A 166 -3.98 15.66 -4.83
C THR A 166 -4.91 15.92 -3.66
N ARG A 167 -4.42 16.66 -2.66
CA ARG A 167 -5.26 17.12 -1.54
C ARG A 167 -6.47 17.93 -2.04
N GLU A 168 -6.28 18.76 -3.05
CA GLU A 168 -7.36 19.57 -3.63
C GLU A 168 -8.45 18.68 -4.23
N ASP A 169 -8.08 17.70 -5.08
CA ASP A 169 -9.04 16.78 -5.68
C ASP A 169 -9.76 15.94 -4.62
N TRP A 170 -9.04 15.51 -3.57
CA TRP A 170 -9.62 14.75 -2.46
C TRP A 170 -10.67 15.57 -1.69
N LEU A 171 -10.40 16.84 -1.40
CA LEU A 171 -11.36 17.74 -0.74
C LEU A 171 -12.59 18.01 -1.60
N LEU A 172 -12.42 18.19 -2.91
CA LEU A 172 -13.53 18.39 -3.85
C LEU A 172 -14.43 17.14 -3.93
N ASN A 173 -13.84 15.96 -4.00
CA ASN A 173 -14.57 14.69 -4.02
C ASN A 173 -15.33 14.43 -2.72
N GLY A 174 -14.73 14.73 -1.57
CA GLY A 174 -15.39 14.61 -0.25
C GLY A 174 -16.58 15.55 -0.09
N SER A 175 -16.50 16.75 -0.65
CA SER A 175 -17.59 17.74 -0.61
C SER A 175 -18.79 17.31 -1.47
N GLN A 176 -18.58 16.56 -2.54
CA GLN A 176 -19.66 16.05 -3.40
C GLN A 176 -20.41 14.87 -2.76
N GLN A 177 -19.76 14.07 -1.93
CA GLN A 177 -20.40 12.94 -1.22
C GLN A 177 -21.27 13.36 -0.03
N GLN A 178 -21.08 14.56 0.52
CA GLN A 178 -21.88 15.11 1.62
C GLN A 178 -23.11 15.91 1.13
N ALA A 179 -23.24 16.14 -0.16
CA ALA A 179 -24.31 16.95 -0.75
C ALA A 179 -25.47 16.12 -1.34
N VAL A 180 -25.54 14.80 -1.06
CA VAL A 180 -26.61 13.89 -1.54
C VAL A 180 -27.44 13.36 -0.38
#